data_44f656550e3346fae5f8c4c29e8ca908
#
_entry.id   44f656550e3346fae5f8c4c29e8ca908
#
_cell.length_a   1.000
_cell.length_b   1.000
_cell.length_c   1.000
_cell.angle_alpha   90.00
_cell.angle_beta   90.00
_cell.angle_gamma   90.00
#
_symmetry.space_group_name_H-M   'P 1'
#
loop_
_entity.id
_entity.type
_entity.pdbx_description
1 polymer ?
#
loop_
_entity_poly.entity_id
_entity_poly.type
_entity_poly.pdbx_seq_one_letter_code
_entity_poly.pdbx_strand_id
1 'polypeptide(L)' 'MNTQSNEKETFVFKTNINCSGCVAKITPILDAKDGIETWTVDTTNRDKILSVNPNGISKKEIIDTVQKAGFKIENLD' A
#
# COMPACT_ATOMS: atom_id res chain seq x y z
N MET A 1 10.99 -21.15 -12.71
CA MET A 1 10.94 -20.76 -12.52
C MET A 1 10.73 -20.17 -12.17
N ASN A 2 10.64 -19.87 -11.93
CA ASN A 2 10.40 -19.23 -11.58
C ASN A 2 10.24 -18.33 -11.70
N THR A 3 10.57 -18.42 -11.63
CA THR A 3 10.39 -17.23 -12.08
C THR A 3 9.23 -16.42 -11.90
N GLN A 4 8.24 -16.79 -11.96
CA GLN A 4 7.07 -16.09 -11.85
C GLN A 4 6.92 -15.34 -10.63
N SER A 5 7.47 -15.77 -9.64
CA SER A 5 7.35 -15.10 -8.38
C SER A 5 7.92 -13.71 -8.46
N ASN A 6 8.88 -13.48 -9.28
CA ASN A 6 9.48 -12.18 -9.34
C ASN A 6 8.59 -11.18 -10.03
N GLU A 7 7.56 -11.64 -10.69
CA GLU A 7 6.63 -10.74 -11.29
C GLU A 7 5.68 -10.16 -10.28
N LYS A 8 5.61 -10.76 -9.11
CA LYS A 8 4.70 -10.31 -8.09
C LYS A 8 5.46 -9.56 -7.02
N GLU A 9 6.04 -8.46 -7.39
CA GLU A 9 6.67 -7.61 -6.41
C GLU A 9 5.65 -7.17 -5.39
N THR A 10 6.10 -7.01 -4.16
CA THR A 10 5.26 -6.44 -3.12
C THR A 10 5.99 -5.23 -2.57
N PHE A 11 5.34 -4.09 -2.66
CA PHE A 11 5.88 -2.86 -2.09
C PHE A 11 5.40 -2.77 -0.64
N VAL A 12 6.29 -2.46 0.27
CA VAL A 12 6.01 -2.42 1.69
C VAL A 12 6.29 -1.03 2.21
N PHE A 13 5.33 -0.47 2.94
CA PHE A 13 5.43 0.90 3.45
C PHE A 13 5.04 0.93 4.91
N LYS A 14 5.69 1.82 5.65
CA LYS A 14 5.31 2.14 7.01
C LYS A 14 4.33 3.31 6.95
N THR A 15 3.20 3.18 7.63
CA THR A 15 2.17 4.21 7.59
C THR A 15 1.65 4.51 8.99
N ASN A 16 0.73 5.48 9.07
CA ASN A 16 -0.01 5.72 10.29
C ASN A 16 -1.48 5.36 10.15
N ILE A 17 -1.78 4.43 9.26
CA ILE A 17 -3.15 3.91 9.09
C ILE A 17 -3.40 2.95 10.26
N ASN A 18 -3.86 3.47 11.38
CA ASN A 18 -3.82 2.73 12.63
C ASN A 18 -5.18 2.41 13.24
N CYS A 19 -6.25 2.57 12.48
CA CYS A 19 -7.57 2.23 12.98
C CYS A 19 -8.46 1.78 11.84
N SER A 20 -9.56 1.10 12.19
CA SER A 20 -10.46 0.59 11.18
C SER A 20 -11.11 1.71 10.37
N GLY A 21 -11.36 2.85 11.01
CA GLY A 21 -11.90 4.01 10.30
C GLY A 21 -10.91 4.54 9.26
N CYS A 22 -9.62 4.49 9.59
CA CYS A 22 -8.58 4.93 8.65
C CYS A 22 -8.50 3.96 7.48
N VAL A 23 -8.56 2.66 7.75
CA VAL A 23 -8.56 1.66 6.69
C VAL A 23 -9.77 1.85 5.79
N ALA A 24 -10.93 2.08 6.39
CA ALA A 24 -12.15 2.29 5.61
C ALA A 24 -12.04 3.53 4.72
N LYS A 25 -11.35 4.56 5.21
CA LYS A 25 -11.18 5.77 4.43
C LYS A 25 -10.27 5.57 3.24
N ILE A 26 -9.19 4.80 3.42
CA ILE A 26 -8.22 4.60 2.36
C ILE A 26 -8.68 3.54 1.35
N THR A 27 -9.59 2.65 1.76
CA THR A 27 -10.03 1.54 0.94
C THR A 27 -10.54 1.98 -0.44
N PRO A 28 -11.52 2.92 -0.52
CA PRO A 28 -11.99 3.32 -1.85
C PRO A 28 -10.92 4.02 -2.67
N ILE A 29 -9.98 4.67 -2.01
CA ILE A 29 -8.91 5.38 -2.72
C ILE A 29 -7.98 4.37 -3.38
N LEU A 30 -7.56 3.36 -2.63
CA LEU A 30 -6.65 2.36 -3.17
C LEU A 30 -7.35 1.42 -4.15
N ASP A 31 -8.61 1.10 -3.89
CA ASP A 31 -9.37 0.23 -4.80
C ASP A 31 -9.60 0.90 -6.14
N ALA A 32 -9.71 2.22 -6.16
CA ALA A 32 -9.95 2.96 -7.39
C ALA A 32 -8.65 3.27 -8.13
N LYS A 33 -7.50 3.01 -7.51
CA LYS A 33 -6.24 3.39 -8.14
C LYS A 33 -5.80 2.33 -9.14
N ASP A 34 -5.60 2.75 -10.38
CA ASP A 34 -5.10 1.85 -11.40
C ASP A 34 -3.66 1.48 -11.08
N GLY A 35 -3.32 0.23 -11.32
CA GLY A 35 -1.97 -0.22 -11.09
C GLY A 35 -1.77 -0.91 -9.76
N ILE A 36 -2.79 -1.00 -8.93
CA ILE A 36 -2.74 -1.75 -7.68
C ILE A 36 -3.58 -3.00 -7.86
N GLU A 37 -2.92 -4.15 -7.83
CA GLU A 37 -3.64 -5.41 -7.99
C GLU A 37 -4.33 -5.80 -6.70
N THR A 38 -3.58 -5.85 -5.61
CA THR A 38 -4.13 -6.08 -4.27
C THR A 38 -3.32 -5.28 -3.28
N TRP A 39 -3.91 -5.07 -2.11
CA TRP A 39 -3.22 -4.34 -1.05
C TRP A 39 -3.80 -4.80 0.29
N THR A 40 -3.02 -4.61 1.34
CA THR A 40 -3.48 -4.93 2.67
C THR A 40 -2.71 -4.07 3.67
N VAL A 41 -3.33 -3.80 4.82
CA VAL A 41 -2.70 -3.05 5.90
C VAL A 41 -2.68 -3.93 7.14
N ASP A 42 -1.50 -4.10 7.72
CA ASP A 42 -1.36 -4.85 8.96
C ASP A 42 -1.45 -3.88 10.12
N THR A 43 -2.65 -3.71 10.66
CA THR A 43 -2.88 -2.78 11.75
C THR A 43 -2.45 -3.34 13.10
N THR A 44 -2.11 -4.62 13.16
CA THR A 44 -1.60 -5.21 14.39
C THR A 44 -0.12 -4.91 14.59
N ASN A 45 0.58 -4.54 13.51
CA ASN A 45 1.97 -4.13 13.61
C ASN A 45 2.03 -2.68 14.06
N ARG A 46 2.98 -2.37 14.95
CA ARG A 46 3.07 -0.99 15.44
C ARG A 46 3.39 -0.01 14.34
N ASP A 47 4.03 -0.47 13.28
CA ASP A 47 4.39 0.38 12.15
C ASP A 47 3.27 0.49 11.12
N LYS A 48 2.17 -0.22 11.32
CA LYS A 48 1.00 -0.18 10.43
C LYS A 48 1.43 -0.37 8.99
N ILE A 49 1.92 -1.57 8.69
CA ILE A 49 2.55 -1.86 7.40
C ILE A 49 1.50 -1.98 6.30
N LEU A 50 1.69 -1.20 5.26
CA LEU A 50 0.87 -1.30 4.05
C LEU A 50 1.65 -2.11 3.03
N SER A 51 1.07 -3.21 2.58
CA SER A 51 1.65 -4.05 1.54
C SER A 51 0.82 -3.90 0.28
N VAL A 52 1.47 -3.61 -0.83
CA VAL A 52 0.79 -3.38 -2.10
C VAL A 52 1.41 -4.29 -3.14
N ASN A 53 0.57 -5.03 -3.86
CA ASN A 53 1.02 -5.80 -5.00
C ASN A 53 0.77 -4.94 -6.24
N PRO A 54 1.83 -4.39 -6.84
CA PRO A 54 1.67 -3.46 -7.95
C PRO A 54 1.42 -4.18 -9.25
N ASN A 55 0.76 -3.49 -10.15
CA ASN A 55 0.57 -3.97 -11.50
C ASN A 55 0.70 -2.75 -12.42
N GLY A 56 1.94 -2.27 -12.56
CA GLY A 56 2.21 -1.12 -13.39
C GLY A 56 2.32 0.20 -12.67
N ILE A 57 2.15 0.20 -11.34
CA ILE A 57 2.25 1.43 -10.56
C ILE A 57 3.63 1.48 -9.89
N SER A 58 4.14 2.68 -9.67
CA SER A 58 5.42 2.86 -8.99
C SER A 58 5.19 3.15 -7.51
N LYS A 59 6.25 2.96 -6.71
CA LYS A 59 6.21 3.27 -5.29
C LYS A 59 5.87 4.73 -5.06
N LYS A 60 6.42 5.61 -5.88
CA LYS A 60 6.19 7.03 -5.74
C LYS A 60 4.72 7.37 -5.90
N GLU A 61 4.05 6.72 -6.84
CA GLU A 61 2.63 6.97 -7.04
C GLU A 61 1.80 6.51 -5.85
N ILE A 62 2.18 5.38 -5.26
CA ILE A 62 1.50 4.89 -4.08
C ILE A 62 1.69 5.86 -2.92
N ILE A 63 2.92 6.30 -2.72
CA ILE A 63 3.22 7.25 -1.65
C ILE A 63 2.41 8.53 -1.84
N ASP A 64 2.41 9.05 -3.05
CA ASP A 64 1.67 10.27 -3.36
C ASP A 64 0.17 10.09 -3.09
N THR A 65 -0.37 8.96 -3.50
CA THR A 65 -1.79 8.67 -3.33
C THR A 65 -2.17 8.64 -1.85
N VAL A 66 -1.37 7.97 -1.03
CA VAL A 66 -1.65 7.85 0.39
C VAL A 66 -1.47 9.19 1.09
N GLN A 67 -0.44 9.95 0.72
CA GLN A 67 -0.23 11.27 1.32
C GLN A 67 -1.38 12.21 0.99
N LYS A 68 -1.90 12.15 -0.21
CA LYS A 68 -3.02 13.00 -0.59
C LYS A 68 -4.28 12.64 0.18
N ALA A 69 -4.36 11.42 0.66
CA ALA A 69 -5.50 11.00 1.49
C ALA A 69 -5.35 11.49 2.93
N GLY A 70 -4.22 12.08 3.29
CA GLY A 70 -4.02 12.63 4.61
C GLY A 70 -3.24 11.72 5.55
N PHE A 71 -2.63 10.67 5.04
CA PHE A 71 -1.87 9.73 5.88
C PHE A 71 -0.38 9.91 5.66
N LYS A 72 0.39 9.44 6.64
CA LYS A 72 1.85 9.41 6.52
C LYS A 72 2.26 8.06 5.98
N ILE A 73 3.29 8.06 5.15
CA ILE A 73 3.76 6.84 4.52
C ILE A 73 5.27 6.96 4.27
N GLU A 74 5.98 5.88 4.54
CA GLU A 74 7.41 5.80 4.29
C GLU A 74 7.71 4.49 3.60
N ASN A 75 8.63 4.55 2.64
CA ASN A 75 9.07 3.36 1.93
C ASN A 75 10.02 2.57 2.83
N LEU A 76 9.74 1.27 3.00
CA LEU A 76 10.57 0.40 3.82
C LEU A 76 11.57 -0.42 3.02
N ASP A 77 11.47 -0.41 1.71
CA ASP A 77 12.41 -1.18 0.89
C ASP A 77 13.76 -0.52 0.77
#